data_af9ca225833cd010f08ff459361abf76
#
_entry.id   af9ca225833cd010f08ff459361abf76
#
_cell.length_a   1.000
_cell.length_b   1.000
_cell.length_c   1.000
_cell.angle_alpha   90.00
_cell.angle_beta   90.00
_cell.angle_gamma   90.00
#
_symmetry.space_group_name_H-M   'P 1'
#
loop_
_entity.id
_entity.type
_entity.pdbx_description
1 polymer ?
#
loop_
_entity_poly.entity_id
_entity_poly.type
_entity_poly.pdbx_seq_one_letter_code
_entity_poly.pdbx_strand_id
1 'polypeptide(L)'
;MPREIRIYFEGDKSLKAGFDAFLQEIRERASTSHCKVWIVATGGTPERDFGIAMRKHPAAWNVLLRDSEGPLQPNRPASLAGSIFWMVEMMESWFHADKDALEAYYKTGFRKDALRANPNVEEISKRDVIEGLNAATKDTTEGKYHKTKHAPALLQSIKPELVRKAPPNCERLFKVVLDRFA
;
A
#
# COMPACT_ATOMS: atom_id res chain seq x y z
N MET A 1 22.34 -11.76 1.62
CA MET A 1 21.69 -10.43 1.46
C MET A 1 21.54 -10.13 -0.03
N PRO A 2 20.33 -9.78 -0.53
CA PRO A 2 20.17 -9.44 -1.94
C PRO A 2 20.88 -8.11 -2.26
N ARG A 3 21.47 -8.01 -3.45
CA ARG A 3 22.04 -6.73 -3.93
C ARG A 3 20.98 -5.79 -4.51
N GLU A 4 19.83 -6.34 -4.83
CA GLU A 4 18.71 -5.60 -5.43
C GLU A 4 17.37 -6.18 -4.97
N ILE A 5 16.46 -5.29 -4.59
CA ILE A 5 15.06 -5.58 -4.28
C ILE A 5 14.19 -4.79 -5.24
N ARG A 6 13.18 -5.44 -5.81
CA ARG A 6 12.18 -4.80 -6.66
C ARG A 6 10.81 -5.01 -6.06
N ILE A 7 10.18 -3.94 -5.63
CA ILE A 7 8.82 -3.94 -5.09
C ILE A 7 7.89 -3.45 -6.20
N TYR A 8 7.12 -4.38 -6.73
CA TYR A 8 6.09 -4.10 -7.71
C TYR A 8 4.79 -3.87 -6.98
N PHE A 9 4.12 -2.75 -7.24
CA PHE A 9 2.82 -2.47 -6.64
C PHE A 9 1.71 -2.45 -7.71
N GLU A 10 0.56 -2.99 -7.35
CA GLU A 10 -0.64 -2.91 -8.19
C GLU A 10 -1.17 -1.49 -8.22
N GLY A 11 -1.30 -0.93 -9.42
CA GLY A 11 -1.83 0.41 -9.62
C GLY A 11 -1.12 1.20 -10.71
N ASP A 12 -1.58 2.40 -10.92
CA ASP A 12 -1.07 3.33 -11.92
C ASP A 12 0.26 3.98 -11.49
N LYS A 13 1.04 4.42 -12.47
CA LYS A 13 2.32 5.10 -12.24
C LYS A 13 2.21 6.38 -11.40
N SER A 14 1.04 7.01 -11.36
CA SER A 14 0.80 8.19 -10.51
C SER A 14 0.98 7.89 -9.02
N LEU A 15 0.76 6.64 -8.60
CA LEU A 15 0.95 6.21 -7.21
C LEU A 15 2.42 6.06 -6.80
N LYS A 16 3.35 6.09 -7.78
CA LYS A 16 4.76 5.81 -7.52
C LYS A 16 5.37 6.72 -6.44
N ALA A 17 5.15 8.03 -6.52
CA ALA A 17 5.66 8.96 -5.53
C ALA A 17 5.09 8.70 -4.13
N GLY A 18 3.83 8.27 -4.04
CA GLY A 18 3.20 7.84 -2.80
C GLY A 18 3.87 6.60 -2.20
N PHE A 19 4.07 5.56 -3.01
CA PHE A 19 4.77 4.36 -2.55
C PHE A 19 6.25 4.61 -2.25
N ASP A 20 6.93 5.50 -3.00
CA ASP A 20 8.30 5.92 -2.69
C ASP A 20 8.40 6.56 -1.28
N ALA A 21 7.44 7.41 -0.91
CA ALA A 21 7.38 8.03 0.41
C ALA A 21 6.96 7.01 1.48
N PHE A 22 5.91 6.22 1.24
CA PHE A 22 5.39 5.23 2.18
C PHE A 22 6.43 4.15 2.54
N LEU A 23 7.27 3.74 1.58
CA LEU A 23 8.31 2.73 1.75
C LEU A 23 9.70 3.34 2.01
N GLN A 24 9.77 4.59 2.44
CA GLN A 24 11.03 5.31 2.64
C GLN A 24 11.96 4.60 3.63
N GLU A 25 11.44 4.08 4.75
CA GLU A 25 12.24 3.32 5.74
C GLU A 25 12.98 2.14 5.10
N ILE A 26 12.29 1.39 4.21
CA ILE A 26 12.91 0.28 3.47
C ILE A 26 14.04 0.79 2.57
N ARG A 27 13.84 1.91 1.89
CA ARG A 27 14.85 2.50 0.99
C ARG A 27 16.08 2.99 1.74
N GLU A 28 15.86 3.65 2.87
CA GLU A 28 16.94 4.14 3.74
C GLU A 28 17.77 2.97 4.29
N ARG A 29 17.09 1.94 4.81
CA ARG A 29 17.76 0.75 5.33
C ARG A 29 18.54 0.01 4.24
N ALA A 30 17.96 -0.11 3.05
CA ALA A 30 18.62 -0.71 1.90
C ALA A 30 19.88 0.06 1.48
N SER A 31 19.81 1.40 1.48
CA SER A 31 20.93 2.27 1.14
C SER A 31 22.11 2.03 2.09
N THR A 32 21.88 1.97 3.40
CA THR A 32 22.94 1.67 4.39
C THR A 32 23.52 0.28 4.24
N SER A 33 22.77 -0.65 3.65
CA SER A 33 23.18 -2.04 3.39
C SER A 33 23.71 -2.26 1.96
N HIS A 34 23.97 -1.19 1.20
CA HIS A 34 24.43 -1.25 -0.20
C HIS A 34 23.50 -2.07 -1.12
N CYS A 35 22.20 -2.12 -0.81
CA CYS A 35 21.19 -2.76 -1.61
C CYS A 35 20.39 -1.72 -2.41
N LYS A 36 20.15 -1.99 -3.70
CA LYS A 36 19.29 -1.13 -4.53
C LYS A 36 17.83 -1.51 -4.35
N VAL A 37 16.95 -0.53 -4.13
CA VAL A 37 15.50 -0.73 -4.09
C VAL A 37 14.83 0.00 -5.24
N TRP A 38 14.01 -0.75 -5.99
CA TRP A 38 13.16 -0.22 -7.06
C TRP A 38 11.69 -0.38 -6.68
N ILE A 39 10.92 0.68 -6.81
CA ILE A 39 9.47 0.68 -6.61
C ILE A 39 8.82 0.92 -7.97
N VAL A 40 8.03 -0.06 -8.44
CA VAL A 40 7.59 -0.15 -9.83
C VAL A 40 6.09 -0.43 -9.91
N ALA A 41 5.35 0.36 -10.67
CA ALA A 41 3.94 0.12 -10.95
C ALA A 41 3.76 -1.03 -11.94
N THR A 42 2.79 -1.92 -11.70
CA THR A 42 2.42 -3.03 -12.61
C THR A 42 1.21 -2.71 -13.50
N GLY A 43 0.51 -1.61 -13.25
CA GLY A 43 -0.75 -1.35 -13.95
C GLY A 43 -1.86 -2.35 -13.59
N GLY A 44 -2.67 -2.72 -14.58
CA GLY A 44 -3.87 -3.53 -14.40
C GLY A 44 -3.69 -5.07 -14.49
N THR A 45 -2.46 -5.55 -14.66
CA THR A 45 -2.17 -7.00 -14.77
C THR A 45 -0.99 -7.41 -13.88
N PRO A 46 -1.14 -7.27 -12.54
CA PRO A 46 -0.01 -7.39 -11.61
C PRO A 46 0.69 -8.75 -11.67
N GLU A 47 -0.02 -9.87 -11.76
CA GLU A 47 0.61 -11.20 -11.80
C GLU A 47 1.40 -11.43 -13.08
N ARG A 48 0.85 -11.03 -14.22
CA ARG A 48 1.52 -11.15 -15.52
C ARG A 48 2.81 -10.31 -15.54
N ASP A 49 2.70 -9.06 -15.12
CA ASP A 49 3.83 -8.13 -15.13
C ASP A 49 4.90 -8.54 -14.13
N PHE A 50 4.49 -9.04 -12.96
CA PHE A 50 5.39 -9.61 -11.97
C PHE A 50 6.10 -10.86 -12.50
N GLY A 51 5.39 -11.77 -13.18
CA GLY A 51 5.99 -12.94 -13.84
C GLY A 51 7.01 -12.56 -14.91
N ILE A 52 6.77 -11.50 -15.69
CA ILE A 52 7.74 -10.96 -16.65
C ILE A 52 8.95 -10.38 -15.91
N ALA A 53 8.70 -9.63 -14.84
CA ALA A 53 9.75 -8.99 -14.05
C ALA A 53 10.72 -10.00 -13.41
N MET A 54 10.20 -11.10 -12.85
CA MET A 54 11.02 -12.17 -12.31
C MET A 54 11.96 -12.79 -13.35
N ARG A 55 11.50 -12.94 -14.59
CA ARG A 55 12.35 -13.44 -15.69
C ARG A 55 13.40 -12.43 -16.14
N LYS A 56 13.06 -11.14 -16.12
CA LYS A 56 13.98 -10.05 -16.51
C LYS A 56 15.03 -9.74 -15.44
N HIS A 57 14.70 -9.96 -14.19
CA HIS A 57 15.55 -9.61 -13.04
C HIS A 57 15.71 -10.81 -12.09
N PRO A 58 16.26 -11.95 -12.57
CA PRO A 58 16.34 -13.19 -11.78
C PRO A 58 17.28 -13.09 -10.59
N ALA A 59 18.25 -12.17 -10.62
CA ALA A 59 19.18 -11.93 -9.52
C ALA A 59 18.64 -10.98 -8.44
N ALA A 60 17.54 -10.29 -8.73
CA ALA A 60 16.86 -9.42 -7.76
C ALA A 60 15.88 -10.22 -6.90
N TRP A 61 15.69 -9.80 -5.67
CA TRP A 61 14.52 -10.25 -4.93
C TRP A 61 13.30 -9.44 -5.37
N ASN A 62 12.42 -10.11 -6.09
CA ASN A 62 11.22 -9.50 -6.63
C ASN A 62 10.06 -9.72 -5.65
N VAL A 63 9.36 -8.66 -5.30
CA VAL A 63 8.24 -8.61 -4.37
C VAL A 63 7.04 -7.98 -5.07
N LEU A 64 5.87 -8.59 -4.96
CA LEU A 64 4.61 -8.04 -5.44
C LEU A 64 3.75 -7.59 -4.26
N LEU A 65 3.34 -6.34 -4.26
CA LEU A 65 2.37 -5.74 -3.36
C LEU A 65 1.09 -5.48 -4.14
N ARG A 66 -0.02 -6.11 -3.76
CA ARG A 66 -1.26 -6.05 -4.54
C ARG A 66 -2.51 -6.04 -3.66
N ASP A 67 -3.60 -5.53 -4.24
CA ASP A 67 -4.93 -5.58 -3.64
C ASP A 67 -5.42 -7.05 -3.55
N SER A 68 -6.06 -7.43 -2.45
CA SER A 68 -6.64 -8.77 -2.32
C SER A 68 -8.00 -8.90 -2.98
N GLU A 69 -8.63 -7.77 -3.32
CA GLU A 69 -9.97 -7.69 -3.92
C GLU A 69 -11.06 -8.39 -3.09
N GLY A 70 -10.86 -8.49 -1.79
CA GLY A 70 -11.74 -9.13 -0.81
C GLY A 70 -10.97 -9.68 0.38
N PRO A 71 -11.65 -10.34 1.33
CA PRO A 71 -11.01 -10.95 2.48
C PRO A 71 -9.96 -11.99 2.09
N LEU A 72 -8.85 -12.04 2.83
CA LEU A 72 -7.82 -13.05 2.59
C LEU A 72 -8.35 -14.46 2.86
N GLN A 73 -8.21 -15.34 1.86
CA GLN A 73 -8.57 -16.74 2.02
C GLN A 73 -7.45 -17.51 2.75
N PRO A 74 -7.78 -18.42 3.71
CA PRO A 74 -6.78 -19.15 4.50
C PRO A 74 -5.86 -20.04 3.66
N ASN A 75 -6.32 -20.53 2.50
CA ASN A 75 -5.66 -21.55 1.69
C ASN A 75 -4.96 -20.98 0.44
N ARG A 76 -4.43 -19.76 0.46
CA ARG A 76 -3.65 -19.25 -0.67
C ARG A 76 -2.36 -20.03 -0.84
N PRO A 77 -1.94 -20.32 -2.11
CA PRO A 77 -0.75 -21.15 -2.37
C PRO A 77 0.48 -20.58 -1.67
N ALA A 78 1.14 -21.41 -0.86
CA ALA A 78 2.37 -21.08 -0.16
C ALA A 78 3.56 -20.84 -1.11
N SER A 79 3.47 -21.25 -2.37
CA SER A 79 4.55 -21.21 -3.37
C SER A 79 5.09 -19.81 -3.68
N LEU A 80 4.35 -18.75 -3.34
CA LEU A 80 4.77 -17.36 -3.50
C LEU A 80 4.70 -16.57 -2.18
N ALA A 81 4.55 -17.25 -1.03
CA ALA A 81 4.33 -16.62 0.28
C ALA A 81 5.44 -15.65 0.71
N GLY A 82 6.66 -15.80 0.20
CA GLY A 82 7.79 -14.92 0.46
C GLY A 82 7.93 -13.74 -0.51
N SER A 83 7.09 -13.69 -1.57
CA SER A 83 7.22 -12.69 -2.64
C SER A 83 5.93 -11.91 -2.91
N ILE A 84 4.78 -12.35 -2.39
CA ILE A 84 3.51 -11.63 -2.54
C ILE A 84 3.04 -11.12 -1.18
N PHE A 85 2.75 -9.82 -1.14
CA PHE A 85 2.18 -9.12 0.01
C PHE A 85 0.86 -8.48 -0.39
N TRP A 86 -0.04 -8.34 0.57
CA TRP A 86 -1.41 -7.95 0.31
C TRP A 86 -1.73 -6.60 0.94
N MET A 87 -2.31 -5.72 0.14
CA MET A 87 -3.15 -4.63 0.59
C MET A 87 -4.57 -5.22 0.71
N VAL A 88 -4.92 -5.66 1.93
CA VAL A 88 -6.16 -6.43 2.13
C VAL A 88 -7.36 -5.57 1.81
N GLU A 89 -8.33 -6.18 1.14
CA GLU A 89 -9.43 -5.54 0.43
C GLU A 89 -8.90 -4.65 -0.71
N MET A 90 -8.21 -3.55 -0.39
CA MET A 90 -7.62 -2.60 -1.34
C MET A 90 -6.66 -1.64 -0.63
N MET A 91 -5.78 -0.99 -1.40
CA MET A 91 -4.83 0.02 -0.88
C MET A 91 -5.52 1.13 -0.07
N GLU A 92 -6.70 1.56 -0.47
CA GLU A 92 -7.44 2.62 0.18
C GLU A 92 -7.84 2.30 1.63
N SER A 93 -7.83 1.02 2.02
CA SER A 93 -8.01 0.62 3.42
C SER A 93 -6.96 1.25 4.34
N TRP A 94 -5.74 1.45 3.84
CA TRP A 94 -4.65 2.08 4.58
C TRP A 94 -4.94 3.53 4.97
N PHE A 95 -5.73 4.25 4.17
CA PHE A 95 -6.13 5.62 4.50
C PHE A 95 -7.00 5.69 5.76
N HIS A 96 -7.76 4.64 6.06
CA HIS A 96 -8.57 4.56 7.29
C HIS A 96 -7.71 4.44 8.56
N ALA A 97 -6.44 4.03 8.45
CA ALA A 97 -5.52 3.94 9.58
C ALA A 97 -4.99 5.31 10.04
N ASP A 98 -4.92 6.29 9.13
CA ASP A 98 -4.45 7.65 9.43
C ASP A 98 -5.49 8.71 9.02
N LYS A 99 -6.58 8.76 9.79
CA LYS A 99 -7.68 9.72 9.55
C LYS A 99 -7.25 11.17 9.72
N ASP A 100 -6.19 11.44 10.47
CA ASP A 100 -5.68 12.78 10.68
C ASP A 100 -4.97 13.30 9.42
N ALA A 101 -4.25 12.43 8.71
CA ALA A 101 -3.67 12.80 7.42
C ALA A 101 -4.74 13.12 6.37
N LEU A 102 -5.86 12.37 6.36
CA LEU A 102 -6.99 12.69 5.48
C LEU A 102 -7.60 14.05 5.83
N GLU A 103 -7.85 14.30 7.13
CA GLU A 103 -8.38 15.57 7.61
C GLU A 103 -7.46 16.75 7.23
N ALA A 104 -6.15 16.59 7.39
CA ALA A 104 -5.17 17.60 7.01
C ALA A 104 -5.15 17.87 5.49
N TYR A 105 -5.37 16.84 4.67
CA TYR A 105 -5.43 16.96 3.21
C TYR A 105 -6.73 17.65 2.74
N TYR A 106 -7.88 17.16 3.19
CA TYR A 106 -9.19 17.64 2.72
C TYR A 106 -9.66 18.92 3.42
N LYS A 107 -9.21 19.19 4.64
CA LYS A 107 -9.51 20.42 5.41
C LYS A 107 -11.01 20.60 5.64
N THR A 108 -11.51 21.81 5.37
CA THR A 108 -12.89 22.20 5.61
C THR A 108 -13.87 21.29 4.86
N GLY A 109 -14.91 20.85 5.57
CA GLY A 109 -15.93 19.96 5.02
C GLY A 109 -15.62 18.48 5.15
N PHE A 110 -14.41 18.10 5.60
CA PHE A 110 -14.07 16.70 5.84
C PHE A 110 -14.81 16.14 7.06
N ARG A 111 -15.42 14.98 6.89
CA ARG A 111 -16.21 14.30 7.92
C ARG A 111 -15.54 13.03 8.39
N LYS A 112 -14.68 13.16 9.39
CA LYS A 112 -13.90 12.06 9.97
C LYS A 112 -14.78 10.95 10.54
N ASP A 113 -15.94 11.30 11.06
CA ASP A 113 -16.96 10.40 11.62
C ASP A 113 -17.60 9.48 10.58
N ALA A 114 -17.56 9.84 9.31
CA ALA A 114 -18.07 9.02 8.21
C ALA A 114 -17.16 7.83 7.88
N LEU A 115 -15.90 7.85 8.34
CA LEU A 115 -14.96 6.75 8.17
C LEU A 115 -15.19 5.67 9.23
N ARG A 116 -15.17 4.39 8.82
CA ARG A 116 -15.33 3.27 9.76
C ARG A 116 -14.29 3.31 10.86
N ALA A 117 -14.73 3.05 12.08
CA ALA A 117 -13.89 3.05 13.29
C ALA A 117 -13.47 1.61 13.65
N ASN A 118 -12.86 0.89 12.69
CA ASN A 118 -12.28 -0.42 12.97
C ASN A 118 -10.76 -0.26 13.14
N PRO A 119 -10.18 -0.67 14.30
CA PRO A 119 -8.73 -0.61 14.51
C PRO A 119 -7.96 -1.52 13.52
N ASN A 120 -8.56 -2.64 13.11
CA ASN A 120 -8.05 -3.46 12.03
C ASN A 120 -8.71 -3.06 10.69
N VAL A 121 -8.08 -2.16 9.96
CA VAL A 121 -8.63 -1.65 8.70
C VAL A 121 -8.74 -2.72 7.61
N GLU A 122 -8.07 -3.87 7.76
CA GLU A 122 -8.20 -5.01 6.84
C GLU A 122 -9.53 -5.77 6.98
N GLU A 123 -10.30 -5.49 8.03
CA GLU A 123 -11.65 -6.04 8.23
C GLU A 123 -12.76 -5.12 7.69
N ILE A 124 -12.41 -3.94 7.19
CA ILE A 124 -13.37 -3.04 6.55
C ILE A 124 -13.53 -3.47 5.10
N SER A 125 -14.75 -3.86 4.72
CA SER A 125 -15.00 -4.29 3.34
C SER A 125 -14.65 -3.22 2.32
N LYS A 126 -14.20 -3.62 1.12
CA LYS A 126 -13.90 -2.71 -0.01
C LYS A 126 -15.03 -1.71 -0.25
N ARG A 127 -16.29 -2.16 -0.16
CA ARG A 127 -17.45 -1.30 -0.29
C ARG A 127 -17.49 -0.23 0.80
N ASP A 128 -17.34 -0.62 2.07
CA ASP A 128 -17.40 0.31 3.19
C ASP A 128 -16.21 1.29 3.20
N VAL A 129 -15.03 0.86 2.74
CA VAL A 129 -13.87 1.74 2.54
C VAL A 129 -14.22 2.87 1.56
N ILE A 130 -14.74 2.53 0.39
CA ILE A 130 -15.06 3.53 -0.65
C ILE A 130 -16.25 4.38 -0.26
N GLU A 131 -17.32 3.79 0.30
CA GLU A 131 -18.49 4.53 0.78
C GLU A 131 -18.09 5.52 1.88
N GLY A 132 -17.25 5.10 2.83
CA GLY A 132 -16.72 5.94 3.89
C GLY A 132 -15.90 7.12 3.36
N LEU A 133 -14.95 6.87 2.46
CA LEU A 133 -14.16 7.92 1.83
C LEU A 133 -15.05 8.92 1.07
N ASN A 134 -16.00 8.42 0.30
CA ASN A 134 -16.93 9.27 -0.45
C ASN A 134 -17.78 10.13 0.47
N ALA A 135 -18.33 9.55 1.54
CA ALA A 135 -19.16 10.27 2.51
C ALA A 135 -18.32 11.31 3.30
N ALA A 136 -17.09 10.97 3.65
CA ALA A 136 -16.19 11.86 4.39
C ALA A 136 -15.75 13.07 3.59
N THR A 137 -15.67 12.96 2.25
CA THR A 137 -15.01 13.97 1.40
C THR A 137 -15.94 14.78 0.52
N LYS A 138 -17.20 14.36 0.35
CA LYS A 138 -18.15 14.96 -0.62
C LYS A 138 -18.37 16.46 -0.46
N ASP A 139 -18.26 16.97 0.74
CA ASP A 139 -18.53 18.38 1.09
C ASP A 139 -17.25 19.22 1.21
N THR A 140 -16.10 18.65 0.84
CA THR A 140 -14.79 19.34 0.86
C THR A 140 -14.55 20.12 -0.43
N THR A 141 -13.60 21.06 -0.39
CA THR A 141 -13.16 21.81 -1.58
C THR A 141 -12.54 20.90 -2.64
N GLU A 142 -11.84 19.83 -2.21
CA GLU A 142 -11.26 18.84 -3.12
C GLU A 142 -12.31 17.93 -3.77
N GLY A 143 -13.52 17.90 -3.19
CA GLY A 143 -14.65 17.11 -3.63
C GLY A 143 -14.56 15.64 -3.21
N LYS A 144 -15.52 14.87 -3.68
CA LYS A 144 -15.65 13.44 -3.43
C LYS A 144 -14.36 12.71 -3.79
N TYR A 145 -13.96 11.72 -2.96
CA TYR A 145 -12.76 10.91 -3.22
C TYR A 145 -12.74 10.37 -4.65
N HIS A 146 -11.57 10.51 -5.28
CA HIS A 146 -11.29 9.96 -6.60
C HIS A 146 -9.89 9.35 -6.62
N LYS A 147 -9.79 8.06 -6.93
CA LYS A 147 -8.56 7.28 -6.81
C LYS A 147 -7.37 7.95 -7.52
N THR A 148 -7.48 8.26 -8.78
CA THR A 148 -6.35 8.81 -9.55
C THR A 148 -5.98 10.25 -9.19
N LYS A 149 -6.93 11.04 -8.66
CA LYS A 149 -6.69 12.43 -8.25
C LYS A 149 -6.08 12.54 -6.86
N HIS A 150 -6.64 11.79 -5.90
CA HIS A 150 -6.35 12.00 -4.48
C HIS A 150 -5.39 10.97 -3.88
N ALA A 151 -5.48 9.68 -4.34
CA ALA A 151 -4.67 8.62 -3.74
C ALA A 151 -3.15 8.87 -3.79
N PRO A 152 -2.56 9.45 -4.86
CA PRO A 152 -1.12 9.72 -4.88
C PRO A 152 -0.67 10.64 -3.74
N ALA A 153 -1.41 11.71 -3.47
CA ALA A 153 -1.09 12.66 -2.40
C ALA A 153 -1.40 12.09 -1.01
N LEU A 154 -2.51 11.38 -0.87
CA LEU A 154 -2.89 10.73 0.39
C LEU A 154 -1.85 9.67 0.79
N LEU A 155 -1.40 8.83 -0.14
CA LEU A 155 -0.38 7.82 0.13
C LEU A 155 0.96 8.43 0.54
N GLN A 156 1.30 9.64 0.06
CA GLN A 156 2.45 10.40 0.53
C GLN A 156 2.27 10.98 1.94
N SER A 157 1.02 11.25 2.34
CA SER A 157 0.70 11.97 3.57
C SER A 157 0.48 11.06 4.76
N ILE A 158 -0.04 9.84 4.55
CA ILE A 158 -0.29 8.88 5.63
C ILE A 158 1.02 8.40 6.25
N LYS A 159 0.99 8.20 7.56
CA LYS A 159 2.14 7.75 8.34
C LYS A 159 2.27 6.23 8.29
N PRO A 160 3.37 5.70 7.70
CA PRO A 160 3.56 4.24 7.61
C PRO A 160 3.45 3.52 8.94
N GLU A 161 3.93 4.13 10.05
CA GLU A 161 3.88 3.53 11.38
C GLU A 161 2.44 3.36 11.90
N LEU A 162 1.50 4.20 11.50
CA LEU A 162 0.09 4.03 11.88
C LEU A 162 -0.55 2.91 11.04
N VAL A 163 -0.27 2.90 9.74
CA VAL A 163 -0.75 1.83 8.86
C VAL A 163 -0.20 0.47 9.31
N ARG A 164 1.08 0.36 9.62
CA ARG A 164 1.71 -0.89 10.11
C ARG A 164 1.11 -1.42 11.40
N LYS A 165 0.64 -0.54 12.28
CA LYS A 165 -0.02 -0.95 13.55
C LYS A 165 -1.45 -1.44 13.35
N ALA A 166 -2.15 -0.91 12.34
CA ALA A 166 -3.55 -1.20 12.10
C ALA A 166 -3.75 -2.50 11.28
N PRO A 167 -3.12 -2.71 10.11
CA PRO A 167 -3.24 -3.94 9.34
C PRO A 167 -2.02 -4.86 9.49
N PRO A 168 -2.21 -6.13 9.88
CA PRO A 168 -1.10 -7.07 10.06
C PRO A 168 -0.33 -7.38 8.78
N ASN A 169 -0.97 -7.31 7.61
CA ASN A 169 -0.28 -7.59 6.34
C ASN A 169 0.67 -6.47 5.91
N CYS A 170 0.37 -5.21 6.24
CA CYS A 170 1.30 -4.12 6.02
C CYS A 170 2.57 -4.29 6.89
N GLU A 171 2.43 -4.58 8.18
CA GLU A 171 3.58 -4.84 9.05
C GLU A 171 4.39 -6.04 8.58
N ARG A 172 3.74 -7.10 8.07
CA ARG A 172 4.42 -8.27 7.51
C ARG A 172 5.31 -7.88 6.32
N LEU A 173 4.86 -6.98 5.43
CA LEU A 173 5.68 -6.48 4.33
C LEU A 173 6.96 -5.84 4.86
N PHE A 174 6.83 -4.87 5.78
CA PHE A 174 7.98 -4.17 6.35
C PHE A 174 8.93 -5.13 7.06
N LYS A 175 8.39 -5.97 7.95
CA LYS A 175 9.19 -6.94 8.71
C LYS A 175 10.01 -7.85 7.79
N VAL A 176 9.35 -8.50 6.82
CA VAL A 176 10.01 -9.47 5.93
C VAL A 176 11.06 -8.78 5.04
N VAL A 177 10.80 -7.53 4.61
CA VAL A 177 11.77 -6.81 3.79
C VAL A 177 12.94 -6.28 4.62
N LEU A 178 12.67 -5.72 5.81
CA LEU A 178 13.71 -5.19 6.68
C LEU A 178 14.61 -6.29 7.27
N ASP A 179 14.05 -7.45 7.60
CA ASP A 179 14.81 -8.63 8.07
C ASP A 179 15.88 -9.10 7.04
N ARG A 180 15.75 -8.70 5.76
CA ARG A 180 16.78 -8.99 4.73
C ARG A 180 18.03 -8.13 4.85
N PHE A 181 17.99 -7.08 5.65
CA PHE A 181 19.10 -6.16 5.88
C PHE A 181 19.75 -6.34 7.27
N ALA A 182 19.21 -7.28 8.08
CA ALA A 182 19.76 -7.64 9.39
C ALA A 182 21.02 -8.51 9.29
#